data_5f522a6a3a2813644416c1ab4e28b87d
#
_entry.id   5f522a6a3a2813644416c1ab4e28b87d
#
_cell.length_a   1.000
_cell.length_b   1.000
_cell.length_c   1.000
_cell.angle_alpha   90.00
_cell.angle_beta   90.00
_cell.angle_gamma   90.00
#
_symmetry.space_group_name_H-M   'P 1'
#
loop_
_entity.id
_entity.type
_entity.pdbx_description
1 polymer ?
#
loop_
_entity_poly.entity_id
_entity_poly.type
_entity_poly.pdbx_seq_one_letter_code
_entity_poly.pdbx_strand_id
1 'polypeptide(L)'
;MKELEREILIIGAGPAGISAAIEAAKAGAKVTVADEHDTIGGQLYKQIHKFFGAADNHAGMRGFEIARKLEQEAKELGVEFWLNTVAYGIFKEGVGIVRDGDNFIVKAKKVIVAAGGIENTTAFPGSTLPGVMLAGAAQTMANIHRVLPGKRMVVVGSGNVGLIVAYQMLQAGAEVLAVVERDDHIGGYGVHAERLRTAGVPIFTDTVIKCASGKTSVEG
;
A
#
# COMPACT_ATOMS: atom_id res chain seq x y z
N MET A 1 -9.70 -29.67 10.67
CA MET A 1 -9.79 -28.32 10.13
C MET A 1 -11.26 -27.98 10.06
N LYS A 2 -11.67 -26.80 10.51
CA LYS A 2 -13.07 -26.37 10.49
C LYS A 2 -13.44 -25.95 9.05
N GLU A 3 -14.66 -26.24 8.59
CA GLU A 3 -15.14 -25.84 7.27
C GLU A 3 -16.18 -24.73 7.39
N LEU A 4 -16.13 -23.76 6.49
CA LEU A 4 -17.09 -22.66 6.39
C LEU A 4 -17.58 -22.54 4.95
N GLU A 5 -18.87 -22.27 4.77
CA GLU A 5 -19.44 -22.02 3.44
C GLU A 5 -19.69 -20.52 3.24
N ARG A 6 -19.36 -20.00 2.05
CA ARG A 6 -19.63 -18.61 1.67
C ARG A 6 -20.13 -18.54 0.24
N GLU A 7 -20.89 -17.50 -0.06
CA GLU A 7 -21.33 -17.27 -1.43
C GLU A 7 -20.19 -16.64 -2.23
N ILE A 8 -19.71 -15.48 -1.80
CA ILE A 8 -18.54 -14.82 -2.37
C ILE A 8 -17.54 -14.57 -1.25
N LEU A 9 -16.30 -15.00 -1.46
CA LEU A 9 -15.15 -14.66 -0.63
C LEU A 9 -14.22 -13.75 -1.41
N ILE A 10 -13.92 -12.58 -0.85
CA ILE A 10 -12.93 -11.64 -1.40
C ILE A 10 -11.71 -11.66 -0.49
N ILE A 11 -10.52 -11.82 -1.06
CA ILE A 11 -9.24 -11.81 -0.35
C ILE A 11 -8.60 -10.45 -0.55
N GLY A 12 -8.54 -9.66 0.52
CA GLY A 12 -8.02 -8.30 0.55
C GLY A 12 -9.10 -7.23 0.65
N ALA A 13 -9.05 -6.42 1.72
CA ALA A 13 -9.92 -5.28 1.97
C ALA A 13 -9.29 -3.95 1.52
N GLY A 14 -8.43 -3.98 0.51
CA GLY A 14 -7.95 -2.79 -0.18
C GLY A 14 -9.02 -2.18 -1.10
N PRO A 15 -8.72 -1.06 -1.79
CA PRO A 15 -9.71 -0.38 -2.63
C PRO A 15 -10.35 -1.29 -3.68
N ALA A 16 -9.58 -2.18 -4.30
CA ALA A 16 -10.11 -3.12 -5.29
C ALA A 16 -11.09 -4.13 -4.69
N GLY A 17 -10.73 -4.72 -3.53
CA GLY A 17 -11.57 -5.69 -2.86
C GLY A 17 -12.85 -5.08 -2.31
N ILE A 18 -12.78 -3.89 -1.71
CA ILE A 18 -13.98 -3.19 -1.19
C ILE A 18 -14.91 -2.80 -2.35
N SER A 19 -14.37 -2.26 -3.45
CA SER A 19 -15.18 -1.90 -4.62
C SER A 19 -15.86 -3.13 -5.22
N ALA A 20 -15.14 -4.25 -5.34
CA ALA A 20 -15.72 -5.51 -5.79
C ALA A 20 -16.83 -6.01 -4.84
N ALA A 21 -16.62 -5.85 -3.53
CA ALA A 21 -17.60 -6.23 -2.51
C ALA A 21 -18.88 -5.40 -2.62
N ILE A 22 -18.74 -4.08 -2.80
CA ILE A 22 -19.86 -3.15 -2.97
C ILE A 22 -20.69 -3.53 -4.19
N GLU A 23 -20.05 -3.74 -5.35
CA GLU A 23 -20.78 -4.07 -6.59
C GLU A 23 -21.44 -5.46 -6.51
N ALA A 24 -20.77 -6.45 -5.91
CA ALA A 24 -21.37 -7.76 -5.71
C ALA A 24 -22.58 -7.71 -4.74
N ALA A 25 -22.47 -6.93 -3.66
CA ALA A 25 -23.56 -6.75 -2.70
C ALA A 25 -24.75 -5.99 -3.31
N LYS A 26 -24.50 -4.95 -4.13
CA LYS A 26 -25.55 -4.26 -4.92
C LYS A 26 -26.28 -5.22 -5.86
N ALA A 27 -25.59 -6.22 -6.40
CA ALA A 27 -26.20 -7.27 -7.22
C ALA A 27 -26.94 -8.35 -6.38
N GLY A 28 -27.05 -8.20 -5.07
CA GLY A 28 -27.78 -9.08 -4.17
C GLY A 28 -26.99 -10.29 -3.64
N ALA A 29 -25.68 -10.36 -3.88
CA ALA A 29 -24.84 -11.45 -3.37
C ALA A 29 -24.48 -11.24 -1.89
N LYS A 30 -24.33 -12.36 -1.14
CA LYS A 30 -23.74 -12.34 0.21
C LYS A 30 -22.22 -12.36 0.11
N VAL A 31 -21.59 -11.30 0.55
CA VAL A 31 -20.14 -11.09 0.40
C VAL A 31 -19.43 -11.11 1.74
N THR A 32 -18.35 -11.87 1.81
CA THR A 32 -17.40 -11.86 2.92
C THR A 32 -16.03 -11.42 2.38
N VAL A 33 -15.40 -10.43 3.03
CA VAL A 33 -14.05 -9.95 2.70
C VAL A 33 -13.11 -10.35 3.83
N ALA A 34 -12.02 -11.04 3.50
CA ALA A 34 -10.96 -11.39 4.44
C ALA A 34 -9.71 -10.53 4.20
N ASP A 35 -9.15 -9.96 5.27
CA ASP A 35 -7.91 -9.17 5.22
C ASP A 35 -7.03 -9.48 6.43
N GLU A 36 -5.71 -9.50 6.21
CA GLU A 36 -4.73 -9.76 7.26
C GLU A 36 -4.57 -8.62 8.26
N HIS A 37 -4.93 -7.39 7.87
CA HIS A 37 -4.86 -6.21 8.72
C HIS A 37 -6.09 -6.08 9.62
N ASP A 38 -5.94 -5.26 10.63
CA ASP A 38 -7.01 -4.89 11.57
C ASP A 38 -7.90 -3.75 11.06
N THR A 39 -7.57 -3.19 9.89
CA THR A 39 -8.26 -2.03 9.30
C THR A 39 -8.57 -2.26 7.83
N ILE A 40 -9.71 -1.73 7.40
CA ILE A 40 -10.20 -1.76 6.02
C ILE A 40 -9.61 -0.60 5.24
N GLY A 41 -9.17 -0.82 3.98
CA GLY A 41 -8.70 0.25 3.10
C GLY A 41 -7.32 -0.01 2.47
N GLY A 42 -6.57 -0.97 2.99
CA GLY A 42 -5.27 -1.37 2.43
C GLY A 42 -4.33 -0.18 2.22
N GLN A 43 -3.78 -0.04 1.02
CA GLN A 43 -2.83 1.03 0.70
C GLN A 43 -3.42 2.47 0.82
N LEU A 44 -4.74 2.65 0.78
CA LEU A 44 -5.37 3.96 0.94
C LEU A 44 -5.12 4.57 2.33
N TYR A 45 -5.00 3.73 3.36
CA TYR A 45 -4.84 4.20 4.74
C TYR A 45 -3.59 5.07 4.96
N LYS A 46 -2.51 4.76 4.27
CA LYS A 46 -1.26 5.53 4.36
C LYS A 46 -1.16 6.68 3.35
N GLN A 47 -2.15 6.85 2.46
CA GLN A 47 -2.17 7.92 1.46
C GLN A 47 -2.75 9.20 2.05
N ILE A 48 -1.89 10.07 2.58
CA ILE A 48 -2.29 11.34 3.20
C ILE A 48 -2.41 12.50 2.21
N HIS A 49 -1.91 12.35 0.98
CA HIS A 49 -2.06 13.36 -0.06
C HIS A 49 -3.48 13.34 -0.65
N LYS A 50 -3.90 14.46 -1.22
CA LYS A 50 -5.16 14.54 -1.96
C LYS A 50 -4.98 13.94 -3.34
N PHE A 51 -5.91 13.07 -3.73
CA PHE A 51 -5.95 12.52 -5.07
C PHE A 51 -6.35 13.60 -6.07
N PHE A 52 -5.81 13.52 -7.28
CA PHE A 52 -6.19 14.34 -8.41
C PHE A 52 -6.91 13.48 -9.46
N GLY A 53 -7.68 14.11 -10.36
CA GLY A 53 -8.42 13.41 -11.40
C GLY A 53 -9.86 13.89 -11.47
N ALA A 54 -10.77 13.02 -11.90
CA ALA A 54 -12.20 13.33 -12.00
C ALA A 54 -12.90 13.26 -10.63
N ALA A 55 -13.97 14.03 -10.47
CA ALA A 55 -14.79 14.03 -9.27
C ALA A 55 -15.34 12.64 -8.93
N ASP A 56 -15.72 11.86 -9.93
CA ASP A 56 -16.23 10.49 -9.79
C ASP A 56 -15.18 9.52 -9.22
N ASN A 57 -13.90 9.87 -9.34
CA ASN A 57 -12.77 9.12 -8.79
C ASN A 57 -12.24 9.72 -7.48
N HIS A 58 -13.11 10.40 -6.72
CA HIS A 58 -12.80 10.98 -5.42
C HIS A 58 -11.66 12.04 -5.45
N ALA A 59 -11.52 12.79 -6.56
CA ALA A 59 -10.55 13.87 -6.63
C ALA A 59 -10.73 14.88 -5.49
N GLY A 60 -9.63 15.35 -4.92
CA GLY A 60 -9.62 16.27 -3.79
C GLY A 60 -9.71 15.61 -2.40
N MET A 61 -10.06 14.33 -2.32
CA MET A 61 -10.08 13.55 -1.08
C MET A 61 -8.71 12.92 -0.80
N ARG A 62 -8.41 12.67 0.48
CA ARG A 62 -7.24 11.90 0.90
C ARG A 62 -7.55 10.41 0.86
N GLY A 63 -6.51 9.57 0.68
CA GLY A 63 -6.73 8.12 0.58
C GLY A 63 -7.47 7.52 1.77
N PHE A 64 -7.14 7.92 3.00
CA PHE A 64 -7.83 7.43 4.20
C PHE A 64 -9.30 7.90 4.28
N GLU A 65 -9.65 9.04 3.71
CA GLU A 65 -11.03 9.53 3.62
C GLU A 65 -11.82 8.69 2.62
N ILE A 66 -11.19 8.34 1.48
CA ILE A 66 -11.77 7.43 0.48
C ILE A 66 -11.99 6.03 1.09
N ALA A 67 -11.00 5.51 1.82
CA ALA A 67 -11.11 4.21 2.48
C ALA A 67 -12.32 4.15 3.42
N ARG A 68 -12.50 5.17 4.26
CA ARG A 68 -13.65 5.29 5.20
C ARG A 68 -15.00 5.35 4.47
N LYS A 69 -15.06 6.10 3.37
CA LYS A 69 -16.28 6.20 2.58
C LYS A 69 -16.66 4.84 1.96
N LEU A 70 -15.69 4.14 1.37
CA LEU A 70 -15.92 2.81 0.80
C LEU A 70 -16.27 1.78 1.88
N GLU A 71 -15.61 1.82 3.03
CA GLU A 71 -15.92 0.97 4.17
C GLU A 71 -17.36 1.15 4.64
N GLN A 72 -17.79 2.42 4.79
CA GLN A 72 -19.15 2.73 5.21
C GLN A 72 -20.17 2.20 4.21
N GLU A 73 -20.00 2.47 2.90
CA GLU A 73 -20.88 1.99 1.85
C GLU A 73 -20.98 0.44 1.85
N ALA A 74 -19.84 -0.26 1.97
CA ALA A 74 -19.81 -1.71 2.02
C ALA A 74 -20.57 -2.25 3.23
N LYS A 75 -20.41 -1.64 4.41
CA LYS A 75 -21.13 -2.03 5.64
C LYS A 75 -22.63 -1.80 5.53
N GLU A 76 -23.06 -0.69 4.95
CA GLU A 76 -24.48 -0.38 4.71
C GLU A 76 -25.15 -1.41 3.77
N LEU A 77 -24.38 -1.99 2.85
CA LEU A 77 -24.81 -3.07 1.96
C LEU A 77 -24.74 -4.48 2.60
N GLY A 78 -24.33 -4.57 3.85
CA GLY A 78 -24.27 -5.83 4.59
C GLY A 78 -23.05 -6.70 4.25
N VAL A 79 -21.97 -6.13 3.73
CA VAL A 79 -20.71 -6.85 3.51
C VAL A 79 -20.10 -7.24 4.85
N GLU A 80 -19.78 -8.52 5.01
CA GLU A 80 -19.09 -9.06 6.20
C GLU A 80 -17.58 -8.90 6.03
N PHE A 81 -16.91 -8.33 7.05
CA PHE A 81 -15.45 -8.20 7.06
C PHE A 81 -14.82 -9.11 8.11
N TRP A 82 -13.87 -9.94 7.69
CA TRP A 82 -12.98 -10.73 8.51
C TRP A 82 -11.59 -10.09 8.52
N LEU A 83 -11.36 -9.25 9.50
CA LEU A 83 -10.06 -8.62 9.74
C LEU A 83 -9.16 -9.55 10.56
N ASN A 84 -7.85 -9.26 10.62
CA ASN A 84 -6.85 -10.13 11.23
C ASN A 84 -6.95 -11.59 10.72
N THR A 85 -7.30 -11.75 9.44
CA THR A 85 -7.58 -13.03 8.82
C THR A 85 -6.67 -13.24 7.62
N VAL A 86 -5.76 -14.20 7.72
CA VAL A 86 -4.77 -14.50 6.67
C VAL A 86 -5.30 -15.60 5.76
N ALA A 87 -5.45 -15.30 4.48
CA ALA A 87 -5.67 -16.30 3.44
C ALA A 87 -4.31 -16.80 2.93
N TYR A 88 -3.95 -18.04 3.25
CA TYR A 88 -2.62 -18.59 2.95
C TYR A 88 -2.57 -19.47 1.71
N GLY A 89 -3.71 -19.82 1.12
CA GLY A 89 -3.73 -20.64 -0.11
C GLY A 89 -5.11 -20.87 -0.66
N ILE A 90 -5.16 -21.16 -1.96
CA ILE A 90 -6.38 -21.57 -2.67
C ILE A 90 -6.17 -23.00 -3.13
N PHE A 91 -7.00 -23.91 -2.67
CA PHE A 91 -6.92 -25.34 -2.88
C PHE A 91 -8.19 -25.84 -3.59
N LYS A 92 -8.19 -27.12 -3.99
CA LYS A 92 -9.38 -27.76 -4.59
C LYS A 92 -10.56 -27.79 -3.60
N GLU A 93 -10.24 -27.93 -2.33
CA GLU A 93 -11.21 -28.03 -1.22
C GLU A 93 -11.79 -26.66 -0.82
N GLY A 94 -11.10 -25.56 -1.17
CA GLY A 94 -11.50 -24.20 -0.81
C GLY A 94 -10.30 -23.30 -0.50
N VAL A 95 -10.56 -22.16 0.09
CA VAL A 95 -9.54 -21.20 0.52
C VAL A 95 -9.13 -21.50 1.96
N GLY A 96 -7.84 -21.75 2.17
CA GLY A 96 -7.26 -21.91 3.50
C GLY A 96 -7.08 -20.55 4.17
N ILE A 97 -7.65 -20.39 5.36
CA ILE A 97 -7.52 -19.16 6.16
C ILE A 97 -7.11 -19.47 7.59
N VAL A 98 -6.40 -18.53 8.21
CA VAL A 98 -6.16 -18.47 9.65
C VAL A 98 -6.87 -17.26 10.21
N ARG A 99 -7.71 -17.48 11.22
CA ARG A 99 -8.45 -16.45 11.94
C ARG A 99 -8.52 -16.80 13.42
N ASP A 100 -8.21 -15.85 14.28
CA ASP A 100 -8.24 -16.02 15.75
C ASP A 100 -7.44 -17.24 16.25
N GLY A 101 -6.35 -17.59 15.56
CA GLY A 101 -5.51 -18.76 15.85
C GLY A 101 -6.04 -20.10 15.32
N ASP A 102 -7.24 -20.13 14.77
CA ASP A 102 -7.85 -21.32 14.19
C ASP A 102 -7.63 -21.41 12.66
N ASN A 103 -7.53 -22.63 12.16
CA ASN A 103 -7.44 -22.92 10.72
C ASN A 103 -8.81 -23.36 10.16
N PHE A 104 -9.18 -22.74 9.03
CA PHE A 104 -10.43 -23.02 8.32
C PHE A 104 -10.17 -23.30 6.84
N ILE A 105 -11.04 -24.12 6.23
CA ILE A 105 -11.24 -24.17 4.78
C ILE A 105 -12.55 -23.47 4.46
N VAL A 106 -12.49 -22.40 3.69
CA VAL A 106 -13.67 -21.67 3.23
C VAL A 106 -14.06 -22.15 1.84
N LYS A 107 -15.19 -22.84 1.76
CA LYS A 107 -15.82 -23.27 0.51
C LYS A 107 -16.69 -22.13 -0.01
N ALA A 108 -16.16 -21.34 -0.94
CA ALA A 108 -16.88 -20.24 -1.55
C ALA A 108 -17.37 -20.60 -2.95
N LYS A 109 -18.60 -20.19 -3.33
CA LYS A 109 -19.09 -20.36 -4.71
C LYS A 109 -18.26 -19.58 -5.70
N LYS A 110 -17.78 -18.39 -5.30
CA LYS A 110 -16.85 -17.54 -6.06
C LYS A 110 -15.78 -16.97 -5.14
N VAL A 111 -14.56 -16.87 -5.66
CA VAL A 111 -13.43 -16.25 -4.96
C VAL A 111 -12.90 -15.11 -5.82
N ILE A 112 -12.71 -13.94 -5.21
CA ILE A 112 -12.08 -12.78 -5.83
C ILE A 112 -10.78 -12.51 -5.08
N VAL A 113 -9.66 -12.51 -5.80
CA VAL A 113 -8.34 -12.19 -5.22
C VAL A 113 -8.03 -10.73 -5.47
N ALA A 114 -7.97 -9.95 -4.41
CA ALA A 114 -7.67 -8.52 -4.40
C ALA A 114 -6.58 -8.19 -3.36
N ALA A 115 -5.63 -9.11 -3.18
CA ALA A 115 -4.57 -9.04 -2.16
C ALA A 115 -3.55 -7.90 -2.39
N GLY A 116 -3.67 -7.15 -3.49
CA GLY A 116 -2.76 -6.05 -3.81
C GLY A 116 -1.39 -6.54 -4.26
N GLY A 117 -0.38 -5.74 -3.97
CA GLY A 117 1.02 -6.03 -4.31
C GLY A 117 1.97 -5.34 -3.34
N ILE A 118 3.20 -5.81 -3.32
CA ILE A 118 4.31 -5.24 -2.56
C ILE A 118 5.36 -4.67 -3.50
N GLU A 119 6.18 -3.77 -2.99
CA GLU A 119 7.32 -3.23 -3.75
C GLU A 119 8.40 -4.30 -3.92
N ASN A 120 8.98 -4.36 -5.12
CA ASN A 120 10.16 -5.18 -5.35
C ASN A 120 11.37 -4.54 -4.69
N THR A 121 12.15 -5.35 -3.98
CA THR A 121 13.44 -4.92 -3.42
C THR A 121 14.48 -4.85 -4.52
N THR A 122 15.27 -3.76 -4.52
CA THR A 122 16.46 -3.66 -5.36
C THR A 122 17.66 -4.15 -4.57
N ALA A 123 18.33 -5.19 -5.09
CA ALA A 123 19.53 -5.73 -4.47
C ALA A 123 20.77 -4.90 -4.90
N PHE A 124 21.48 -4.38 -3.92
CA PHE A 124 22.78 -3.69 -4.09
C PHE A 124 23.62 -3.90 -2.83
N PRO A 125 24.95 -3.74 -2.87
CA PRO A 125 25.80 -3.85 -1.70
C PRO A 125 25.33 -2.95 -0.57
N GLY A 126 25.11 -3.53 0.63
CA GLY A 126 24.60 -2.81 1.80
C GLY A 126 23.07 -2.63 1.84
N SER A 127 22.30 -3.22 0.91
CA SER A 127 20.84 -3.12 0.92
C SER A 127 20.15 -3.71 2.14
N THR A 128 20.87 -4.49 2.97
CA THR A 128 20.37 -5.07 4.23
C THR A 128 20.71 -4.24 5.47
N LEU A 129 21.43 -3.14 5.32
CA LEU A 129 21.72 -2.25 6.44
C LEU A 129 20.44 -1.62 7.01
N PRO A 130 20.30 -1.55 8.35
CA PRO A 130 19.24 -0.77 8.98
C PRO A 130 19.22 0.66 8.44
N GLY A 131 18.06 1.13 8.00
CA GLY A 131 17.89 2.42 7.32
C GLY A 131 17.70 2.30 5.81
N VAL A 132 18.08 1.17 5.19
CA VAL A 132 17.61 0.83 3.83
C VAL A 132 16.22 0.20 3.94
N MET A 133 15.24 0.81 3.30
CA MET A 133 13.86 0.34 3.39
C MET A 133 13.07 0.69 2.13
N LEU A 134 11.96 0.00 1.94
CA LEU A 134 11.01 0.30 0.86
C LEU A 134 10.27 1.62 1.14
N ALA A 135 9.89 2.33 0.08
CA ALA A 135 9.16 3.59 0.18
C ALA A 135 7.83 3.42 0.92
N GLY A 136 7.10 2.32 0.67
CA GLY A 136 5.87 2.00 1.38
C GLY A 136 6.07 1.73 2.87
N ALA A 137 7.21 1.18 3.28
CA ALA A 137 7.57 1.01 4.70
C ALA A 137 7.80 2.37 5.35
N ALA A 138 8.59 3.25 4.71
CA ALA A 138 8.82 4.61 5.19
C ALA A 138 7.50 5.39 5.31
N GLN A 139 6.62 5.26 4.32
CA GLN A 139 5.29 5.87 4.33
C GLN A 139 4.41 5.35 5.48
N THR A 140 4.46 4.05 5.76
CA THR A 140 3.72 3.44 6.88
C THR A 140 4.23 3.98 8.22
N MET A 141 5.56 4.02 8.42
CA MET A 141 6.14 4.58 9.63
C MET A 141 5.71 6.03 9.85
N ALA A 142 5.83 6.88 8.84
CA ALA A 142 5.51 8.30 8.98
C ALA A 142 4.01 8.56 9.08
N ASN A 143 3.20 7.98 8.19
CA ASN A 143 1.80 8.36 8.05
C ASN A 143 0.86 7.63 9.00
N ILE A 144 1.19 6.39 9.39
CA ILE A 144 0.39 5.59 10.32
C ILE A 144 0.97 5.66 11.73
N HIS A 145 2.25 5.30 11.89
CA HIS A 145 2.86 5.21 13.21
C HIS A 145 3.41 6.52 13.75
N ARG A 146 3.46 7.60 12.96
CA ARG A 146 3.99 8.92 13.34
C ARG A 146 5.47 8.88 13.75
N VAL A 147 6.22 7.98 13.14
CA VAL A 147 7.66 7.82 13.34
C VAL A 147 8.40 8.24 12.08
N LEU A 148 9.32 9.18 12.20
CA LEU A 148 10.20 9.59 11.10
C LEU A 148 11.27 8.50 10.90
N PRO A 149 11.34 7.83 9.71
CA PRO A 149 12.24 6.71 9.50
C PRO A 149 13.72 7.10 9.42
N GLY A 150 14.01 8.36 9.17
CA GLY A 150 15.35 8.91 9.09
C GLY A 150 15.31 10.44 8.95
N LYS A 151 16.39 11.11 9.39
CA LYS A 151 16.49 12.57 9.28
C LYS A 151 16.99 13.03 7.91
N ARG A 152 17.84 12.22 7.26
CA ARG A 152 18.42 12.47 5.94
C ARG A 152 18.22 11.24 5.07
N MET A 153 17.83 11.40 3.83
CA MET A 153 17.54 10.28 2.96
C MET A 153 17.81 10.56 1.48
N VAL A 154 18.12 9.50 0.76
CA VAL A 154 18.12 9.44 -0.70
C VAL A 154 16.99 8.51 -1.10
N VAL A 155 16.19 8.91 -2.08
CA VAL A 155 15.10 8.10 -2.63
C VAL A 155 15.55 7.46 -3.94
N VAL A 156 15.38 6.16 -4.07
CA VAL A 156 15.74 5.40 -5.28
C VAL A 156 14.46 5.08 -6.06
N GLY A 157 14.41 5.58 -7.29
CA GLY A 157 13.26 5.48 -8.19
C GLY A 157 12.40 6.74 -8.21
N SER A 158 12.13 7.23 -9.42
CA SER A 158 11.30 8.42 -9.69
C SER A 158 9.89 8.09 -10.14
N GLY A 159 9.40 6.89 -9.86
CA GLY A 159 7.99 6.53 -10.04
C GLY A 159 7.08 7.34 -9.10
N ASN A 160 5.77 7.29 -9.32
CA ASN A 160 4.81 8.05 -8.49
C ASN A 160 4.98 7.80 -6.99
N VAL A 161 5.20 6.55 -6.58
CA VAL A 161 5.38 6.21 -5.15
C VAL A 161 6.63 6.90 -4.59
N GLY A 162 7.77 6.79 -5.27
CA GLY A 162 9.02 7.41 -4.83
C GLY A 162 8.88 8.92 -4.68
N LEU A 163 8.35 9.61 -5.69
CA LEU A 163 8.16 11.07 -5.67
C LEU A 163 7.18 11.52 -4.59
N ILE A 164 6.06 10.81 -4.42
CA ILE A 164 5.05 11.15 -3.40
C ILE A 164 5.62 10.93 -2.00
N VAL A 165 6.31 9.81 -1.77
CA VAL A 165 6.90 9.50 -0.45
C VAL A 165 8.03 10.47 -0.13
N ALA A 166 8.91 10.80 -1.10
CA ALA A 166 9.93 11.82 -0.92
C ALA A 166 9.34 13.14 -0.43
N TYR A 167 8.28 13.61 -1.08
CA TYR A 167 7.61 14.85 -0.67
C TYR A 167 6.94 14.74 0.71
N GLN A 168 6.35 13.59 1.04
CA GLN A 168 5.78 13.35 2.37
C GLN A 168 6.85 13.35 3.47
N MET A 169 8.03 12.81 3.19
CA MET A 169 9.15 12.84 4.14
C MET A 169 9.66 14.26 4.39
N LEU A 170 9.74 15.10 3.35
CA LEU A 170 10.01 16.54 3.52
C LEU A 170 8.97 17.21 4.43
N GLN A 171 7.68 16.95 4.21
CA GLN A 171 6.61 17.49 5.04
C GLN A 171 6.66 16.97 6.48
N ALA A 172 7.21 15.76 6.70
CA ALA A 172 7.43 15.19 8.02
C ALA A 172 8.71 15.72 8.72
N GLY A 173 9.49 16.57 8.05
CA GLY A 173 10.69 17.19 8.61
C GLY A 173 12.00 16.45 8.31
N ALA A 174 11.99 15.48 7.39
CA ALA A 174 13.24 14.90 6.89
C ALA A 174 13.89 15.79 5.81
N GLU A 175 15.19 15.70 5.69
CA GLU A 175 15.97 16.23 4.58
C GLU A 175 16.06 15.17 3.47
N VAL A 176 15.41 15.39 2.34
CA VAL A 176 15.56 14.54 1.15
C VAL A 176 16.70 15.12 0.32
N LEU A 177 17.83 14.41 0.33
CA LEU A 177 19.06 14.86 -0.33
C LEU A 177 18.99 14.80 -1.85
N ALA A 178 18.35 13.73 -2.35
CA ALA A 178 18.16 13.50 -3.79
C ALA A 178 17.11 12.43 -4.05
N VAL A 179 16.57 12.45 -5.27
CA VAL A 179 15.93 11.30 -5.91
C VAL A 179 16.85 10.83 -7.03
N VAL A 180 17.13 9.53 -7.11
CA VAL A 180 17.94 8.94 -8.18
C VAL A 180 17.09 7.99 -9.02
N GLU A 181 17.24 8.06 -10.33
CA GLU A 181 16.48 7.27 -11.30
C GLU A 181 17.44 6.63 -12.30
N ARG A 182 17.28 5.34 -12.51
CA ARG A 182 18.10 4.56 -13.46
C ARG A 182 17.84 4.97 -14.90
N ASP A 183 16.59 5.21 -15.23
CA ASP A 183 16.17 5.54 -16.58
C ASP A 183 16.53 7.02 -16.92
N ASP A 184 16.58 7.35 -18.19
CA ASP A 184 16.93 8.69 -18.69
C ASP A 184 15.82 9.74 -18.46
N HIS A 185 14.69 9.29 -17.94
CA HIS A 185 13.52 10.12 -17.71
C HIS A 185 12.84 9.80 -16.37
N ILE A 186 12.05 10.75 -15.88
CA ILE A 186 11.24 10.57 -14.66
C ILE A 186 10.02 9.71 -14.99
N GLY A 187 9.88 8.59 -14.26
CA GLY A 187 8.79 7.63 -14.47
C GLY A 187 7.43 8.04 -13.90
N GLY A 188 7.41 8.98 -12.96
CA GLY A 188 6.20 9.48 -12.32
C GLY A 188 5.58 10.71 -12.97
N TYR A 189 4.41 11.14 -12.52
CA TYR A 189 3.75 12.33 -13.03
C TYR A 189 4.56 13.61 -12.72
N GLY A 190 4.68 14.49 -13.70
CA GLY A 190 5.44 15.74 -13.61
C GLY A 190 5.06 16.62 -12.41
N VAL A 191 3.79 16.64 -12.02
CA VAL A 191 3.30 17.39 -10.86
C VAL A 191 4.00 16.98 -9.55
N HIS A 192 4.36 15.72 -9.38
CA HIS A 192 5.07 15.25 -8.19
C HIS A 192 6.56 15.61 -8.26
N ALA A 193 7.16 15.51 -9.44
CA ALA A 193 8.54 15.91 -9.65
C ALA A 193 8.74 17.41 -9.42
N GLU A 194 7.82 18.25 -9.93
CA GLU A 194 7.90 19.71 -9.76
C GLU A 194 7.74 20.14 -8.29
N ARG A 195 6.97 19.44 -7.49
CA ARG A 195 6.89 19.71 -6.04
C ARG A 195 8.24 19.52 -5.35
N LEU A 196 8.97 18.46 -5.72
CA LEU A 196 10.31 18.20 -5.18
C LEU A 196 11.33 19.23 -5.68
N ARG A 197 11.33 19.57 -6.97
CA ARG A 197 12.19 20.61 -7.52
C ARG A 197 11.96 21.97 -6.87
N THR A 198 10.70 22.37 -6.69
CA THR A 198 10.34 23.61 -5.99
C THR A 198 10.80 23.59 -4.52
N ALA A 199 10.84 22.42 -3.89
CA ALA A 199 11.38 22.24 -2.55
C ALA A 199 12.91 22.13 -2.51
N GLY A 200 13.60 22.27 -3.65
CA GLY A 200 15.07 22.26 -3.76
C GLY A 200 15.67 20.85 -3.79
N VAL A 201 14.87 19.81 -4.01
CA VAL A 201 15.38 18.43 -4.10
C VAL A 201 15.82 18.12 -5.52
N PRO A 202 17.10 17.78 -5.76
CA PRO A 202 17.58 17.36 -7.07
C PRO A 202 17.04 15.97 -7.43
N ILE A 203 16.72 15.79 -8.72
CA ILE A 203 16.35 14.51 -9.31
C ILE A 203 17.37 14.18 -10.38
N PHE A 204 18.13 13.11 -10.16
CA PHE A 204 19.17 12.63 -11.08
C PHE A 204 18.64 11.44 -11.86
N THR A 205 18.51 11.58 -13.17
CA THR A 205 18.28 10.49 -14.13
C THR A 205 19.59 9.85 -14.55
N ASP A 206 19.55 8.75 -15.31
CA ASP A 206 20.75 7.96 -15.69
C ASP A 206 21.66 7.64 -14.50
N THR A 207 21.07 7.47 -13.32
CA THR A 207 21.80 7.37 -12.07
C THR A 207 21.34 6.14 -11.27
N VAL A 208 22.29 5.28 -10.91
CA VAL A 208 22.05 4.09 -10.10
C VAL A 208 22.78 4.15 -8.77
N ILE A 209 22.19 3.51 -7.76
CA ILE A 209 22.87 3.36 -6.47
C ILE A 209 23.98 2.31 -6.61
N LYS A 210 25.18 2.64 -6.14
CA LYS A 210 26.32 1.73 -6.15
C LYS A 210 26.35 0.84 -4.93
N CYS A 211 26.19 1.44 -3.76
CA CYS A 211 26.15 0.73 -2.47
C CYS A 211 25.55 1.64 -1.40
N ALA A 212 25.10 1.05 -0.31
CA ALA A 212 24.93 1.74 0.96
C ALA A 212 26.10 1.36 1.90
N SER A 213 26.64 2.32 2.60
CA SER A 213 27.76 2.13 3.55
C SER A 213 27.31 2.45 4.97
N GLY A 214 27.96 1.79 5.93
CA GLY A 214 27.72 1.97 7.35
C GLY A 214 28.14 0.76 8.16
N LYS A 215 28.24 0.90 9.47
CA LYS A 215 28.60 -0.21 10.39
C LYS A 215 27.35 -0.89 10.95
N THR A 216 26.48 -0.15 11.59
CA THR A 216 25.26 -0.65 12.25
C THR A 216 23.99 -0.15 11.59
N SER A 217 24.08 0.88 10.79
CA SER A 217 23.01 1.51 10.00
C SER A 217 23.60 2.22 8.81
N VAL A 218 22.76 2.68 7.90
CA VAL A 218 23.18 3.50 6.76
C VAL A 218 23.79 4.82 7.26
N GLU A 219 24.98 5.12 6.76
CA GLU A 219 25.74 6.35 7.01
C GLU A 219 26.02 7.11 5.72
N GLY A 220 26.02 6.41 4.55
CA GLY A 220 26.24 6.95 3.22
C GLY A 220 25.95 5.95 2.11
#